data_5ddcc291cbd6c73d4d25288b32857a62
#
_entry.id   5ddcc291cbd6c73d4d25288b32857a62
#
_cell.length_a   1.000
_cell.length_b   1.000
_cell.length_c   1.000
_cell.angle_alpha   90.00
_cell.angle_beta   90.00
_cell.angle_gamma   90.00
#
_symmetry.space_group_name_H-M   'P 1'
#
loop_
_entity.id
_entity.type
_entity.pdbx_description
1 polymer ?
#
loop_
_entity_poly.entity_id
_entity_poly.type
_entity_poly.pdbx_seq_one_letter_code
_entity_poly.pdbx_strand_id
1 'polypeptide(L)'
;ALHVHMKIILLPGLDGTGILFEKLLEEIPSVFDVEVVSYDSIKAVSYSSQAIEIAERFKHEDIFIVGESYSGRVVYELCQILGGHVKGVVFLASFISRPSAMSRVASIMPLGLLKPNRLSRFMLYLFGFNMAGGPEVVAPVFQSLQKTDKRKLKLRLSNIAHLAKPTEKIDCPVTYIRPSTDLLVGINSVKYLASMCSNFSRAKVNGGHFIAQSNPVVCAKVICNAVNM
;
A
#
# COMPACT_ATOMS: atom_id res chain seq x y z
N ALA A 1 -7.17 30.09 -13.33
CA ALA A 1 -6.34 29.15 -12.60
C ALA A 1 -6.21 27.88 -13.43
N LEU A 2 -5.04 27.60 -13.97
CA LEU A 2 -4.71 26.31 -14.59
C LEU A 2 -4.84 25.28 -13.47
N HIS A 3 -5.89 24.45 -13.51
CA HIS A 3 -5.89 23.21 -12.75
C HIS A 3 -4.78 22.35 -13.34
N VAL A 4 -3.62 22.35 -12.71
CA VAL A 4 -2.62 21.32 -12.97
C VAL A 4 -3.33 20.01 -12.61
N HIS A 5 -3.64 19.20 -13.61
CA HIS A 5 -4.25 17.88 -13.41
C HIS A 5 -3.19 17.00 -12.76
N MET A 6 -3.17 17.03 -11.42
CA MET A 6 -2.31 16.14 -10.65
C MET A 6 -2.92 14.74 -10.68
N LYS A 7 -2.14 13.77 -11.14
CA LYS A 7 -2.54 12.37 -11.20
C LYS A 7 -2.34 11.70 -9.83
N ILE A 8 -3.32 10.93 -9.39
CA ILE A 8 -3.21 10.07 -8.21
C ILE A 8 -2.83 8.67 -8.69
N ILE A 9 -1.69 8.15 -8.26
CA ILE A 9 -1.30 6.78 -8.53
C ILE A 9 -1.51 5.90 -7.30
N LEU A 10 -2.16 4.75 -7.46
CA LEU A 10 -2.38 3.76 -6.42
C LEU A 10 -1.45 2.57 -6.64
N LEU A 11 -0.63 2.27 -5.64
CA LEU A 11 0.31 1.14 -5.67
C LEU A 11 -0.21 0.03 -4.74
N PRO A 12 -0.47 -1.19 -5.26
CA PRO A 12 -1.11 -2.26 -4.52
C PRO A 12 -0.20 -2.90 -3.47
N GLY A 13 -0.81 -3.66 -2.58
CA GLY A 13 -0.13 -4.46 -1.58
C GLY A 13 0.65 -5.64 -2.15
N LEU A 14 0.84 -6.65 -1.33
CA LEU A 14 1.65 -7.85 -1.64
C LEU A 14 1.14 -8.63 -2.87
N ASP A 15 -0.17 -8.66 -3.10
CA ASP A 15 -0.77 -9.31 -4.25
C ASP A 15 -0.32 -8.69 -5.59
N GLY A 16 -0.12 -7.37 -5.61
CA GLY A 16 0.40 -6.62 -6.74
C GLY A 16 -0.58 -6.44 -7.91
N THR A 17 -1.83 -6.90 -7.79
CA THR A 17 -2.81 -6.86 -8.89
C THR A 17 -3.58 -5.55 -8.98
N GLY A 18 -3.79 -4.89 -7.85
CA GLY A 18 -4.66 -3.71 -7.75
C GLY A 18 -6.16 -4.02 -7.60
N ILE A 19 -6.57 -5.28 -7.65
CA ILE A 19 -7.98 -5.71 -7.48
C ILE A 19 -8.55 -5.23 -6.15
N LEU A 20 -7.72 -5.18 -5.12
CA LEU A 20 -8.16 -4.78 -3.78
C LEU A 20 -8.52 -3.29 -3.65
N PHE A 21 -8.21 -2.47 -4.66
CA PHE A 21 -8.63 -1.07 -4.70
C PHE A 21 -10.02 -0.84 -5.30
N GLU A 22 -10.70 -1.87 -5.80
CA GLU A 22 -11.99 -1.72 -6.49
C GLU A 22 -12.99 -0.89 -5.66
N LYS A 23 -13.24 -1.28 -4.41
CA LYS A 23 -14.14 -0.54 -3.51
C LYS A 23 -13.65 0.87 -3.15
N LEU A 24 -12.34 1.05 -3.02
CA LEU A 24 -11.77 2.37 -2.77
C LEU A 24 -11.96 3.30 -3.98
N LEU A 25 -11.80 2.78 -5.20
CA LEU A 25 -11.99 3.55 -6.43
C LEU A 25 -13.44 4.01 -6.62
N GLU A 26 -14.42 3.20 -6.20
CA GLU A 26 -15.84 3.58 -6.23
C GLU A 26 -16.14 4.79 -5.35
N GLU A 27 -15.34 5.01 -4.29
CA GLU A 27 -15.53 6.10 -3.32
C GLU A 27 -14.70 7.35 -3.63
N ILE A 28 -13.72 7.27 -4.53
CA ILE A 28 -12.95 8.45 -4.95
C ILE A 28 -13.74 9.19 -6.04
N PRO A 29 -14.03 10.50 -5.85
CA PRO A 29 -14.77 11.27 -6.85
C PRO A 29 -14.12 11.28 -8.22
N SER A 30 -14.92 11.16 -9.29
CA SER A 30 -14.47 11.11 -10.68
C SER A 30 -13.78 12.38 -11.18
N VAL A 31 -13.76 13.44 -10.39
CA VAL A 31 -12.99 14.66 -10.69
C VAL A 31 -11.47 14.43 -10.57
N PHE A 32 -11.05 13.40 -9.82
CA PHE A 32 -9.65 13.03 -9.70
C PHE A 32 -9.23 12.08 -10.82
N ASP A 33 -8.09 12.36 -11.45
CA ASP A 33 -7.44 11.42 -12.38
C ASP A 33 -6.68 10.37 -11.56
N VAL A 34 -7.23 9.15 -11.49
CA VAL A 34 -6.70 8.07 -10.65
C VAL A 34 -6.25 6.91 -11.52
N GLU A 35 -5.01 6.46 -11.31
CA GLU A 35 -4.44 5.32 -12.00
C GLU A 35 -3.92 4.26 -11.02
N VAL A 36 -4.34 3.01 -11.20
CA VAL A 36 -3.79 1.87 -10.46
C VAL A 36 -2.62 1.29 -11.23
N VAL A 37 -1.44 1.30 -10.62
CA VAL A 37 -0.23 0.72 -11.21
C VAL A 37 -0.06 -0.71 -10.72
N SER A 38 -0.59 -1.68 -11.48
CA SER A 38 -0.42 -3.09 -11.17
C SER A 38 1.02 -3.55 -11.39
N TYR A 39 1.57 -4.33 -10.46
CA TYR A 39 2.89 -4.94 -10.61
C TYR A 39 2.94 -6.08 -11.66
N ASP A 40 1.79 -6.49 -12.18
CA ASP A 40 1.75 -7.43 -13.31
C ASP A 40 2.26 -6.78 -14.61
N SER A 41 2.06 -5.46 -14.75
CA SER A 41 2.59 -4.68 -15.87
C SER A 41 4.07 -4.30 -15.72
N ILE A 42 4.69 -4.57 -14.57
CA ILE A 42 6.07 -4.21 -14.24
C ILE A 42 6.96 -5.46 -14.30
N LYS A 43 8.06 -5.36 -15.03
CA LYS A 43 9.04 -6.45 -15.17
C LYS A 43 9.97 -6.55 -13.99
N ALA A 44 10.28 -5.41 -13.38
CA ALA A 44 11.15 -5.28 -12.23
C ALA A 44 10.62 -6.04 -11.01
N VAL A 45 11.52 -6.59 -10.20
CA VAL A 45 11.16 -7.46 -9.06
C VAL A 45 11.64 -6.95 -7.71
N SER A 46 12.70 -6.13 -7.64
CA SER A 46 13.15 -5.51 -6.39
C SER A 46 12.43 -4.18 -6.14
N TYR A 47 12.41 -3.70 -4.90
CA TYR A 47 11.82 -2.41 -4.56
C TYR A 47 12.37 -1.25 -5.40
N SER A 48 13.70 -1.13 -5.45
CA SER A 48 14.35 -0.04 -6.20
C SER A 48 14.11 -0.15 -7.71
N SER A 49 14.19 -1.35 -8.27
CA SER A 49 13.96 -1.53 -9.72
C SER A 49 12.49 -1.31 -10.10
N GLN A 50 11.54 -1.67 -9.25
CA GLN A 50 10.12 -1.35 -9.43
C GLN A 50 9.90 0.16 -9.41
N ALA A 51 10.50 0.85 -8.45
CA ALA A 51 10.40 2.30 -8.36
C ALA A 51 11.00 3.00 -9.58
N ILE A 52 12.15 2.55 -10.08
CA ILE A 52 12.77 3.10 -11.30
C ILE A 52 11.83 2.92 -12.51
N GLU A 53 11.28 1.71 -12.71
CA GLU A 53 10.38 1.45 -13.83
C GLU A 53 9.10 2.28 -13.77
N ILE A 54 8.54 2.49 -12.56
CA ILE A 54 7.38 3.36 -12.36
C ILE A 54 7.78 4.82 -12.55
N ALA A 55 8.92 5.27 -12.03
CA ALA A 55 9.38 6.64 -12.16
C ALA A 55 9.56 7.06 -13.63
N GLU A 56 10.08 6.18 -14.47
CA GLU A 56 10.21 6.45 -15.92
C GLU A 56 8.87 6.75 -16.59
N ARG A 57 7.78 6.15 -16.10
CA ARG A 57 6.44 6.38 -16.62
C ARG A 57 5.87 7.74 -16.24
N PHE A 58 6.23 8.27 -15.07
CA PHE A 58 5.65 9.50 -14.51
C PHE A 58 6.66 10.67 -14.37
N LYS A 59 7.86 10.57 -14.92
CA LYS A 59 8.97 11.54 -14.70
C LYS A 59 8.69 12.97 -15.17
N HIS A 60 7.64 13.18 -15.96
CA HIS A 60 7.26 14.50 -16.46
C HIS A 60 5.90 14.97 -15.92
N GLU A 61 5.34 14.27 -14.95
CA GLU A 61 4.02 14.54 -14.37
C GLU A 61 4.15 14.89 -12.88
N ASP A 62 3.33 15.81 -12.43
CA ASP A 62 3.12 16.01 -11.01
C ASP A 62 2.14 14.94 -10.51
N ILE A 63 2.56 14.17 -9.53
CA ILE A 63 1.80 13.02 -9.03
C ILE A 63 1.59 13.07 -7.53
N PHE A 64 0.47 12.48 -7.11
CA PHE A 64 0.18 12.12 -5.73
C PHE A 64 0.18 10.61 -5.60
N ILE A 65 0.83 10.05 -4.58
CA ILE A 65 1.05 8.60 -4.49
C ILE A 65 0.31 8.03 -3.29
N VAL A 66 -0.46 6.96 -3.51
CA VAL A 66 -1.06 6.14 -2.44
C VAL A 66 -0.41 4.77 -2.48
N GLY A 67 0.28 4.38 -1.42
CA GLY A 67 0.94 3.08 -1.33
C GLY A 67 0.38 2.21 -0.22
N GLU A 68 -0.15 1.03 -0.61
CA GLU A 68 -0.69 0.06 0.33
C GLU A 68 0.39 -0.95 0.75
N SER A 69 0.50 -1.20 2.06
CA SER A 69 1.27 -2.32 2.63
C SER A 69 2.68 -2.47 2.02
N TYR A 70 2.91 -3.50 1.19
CA TYR A 70 4.16 -3.78 0.47
C TYR A 70 4.71 -2.55 -0.27
N SER A 71 3.84 -1.77 -0.89
CA SER A 71 4.22 -0.64 -1.74
C SER A 71 4.83 0.54 -0.99
N GLY A 72 4.79 0.58 0.34
CA GLY A 72 5.37 1.71 1.07
C GLY A 72 6.84 1.93 0.77
N ARG A 73 7.62 0.87 0.60
CA ARG A 73 9.03 1.02 0.22
C ARG A 73 9.17 1.50 -1.24
N VAL A 74 8.32 1.06 -2.15
CA VAL A 74 8.31 1.58 -3.53
C VAL A 74 7.99 3.07 -3.54
N VAL A 75 7.01 3.50 -2.76
CA VAL A 75 6.66 4.93 -2.57
C VAL A 75 7.85 5.73 -2.05
N TYR A 76 8.54 5.22 -1.03
CA TYR A 76 9.75 5.86 -0.52
C TYR A 76 10.80 6.07 -1.63
N GLU A 77 11.11 5.04 -2.40
CA GLU A 77 12.07 5.11 -3.51
C GLU A 77 11.60 6.11 -4.59
N LEU A 78 10.30 6.14 -4.91
CA LEU A 78 9.72 7.10 -5.86
C LEU A 78 9.89 8.55 -5.38
N CYS A 79 9.71 8.82 -4.09
CA CYS A 79 9.96 10.15 -3.52
C CYS A 79 11.41 10.58 -3.71
N GLN A 80 12.37 9.65 -3.58
CA GLN A 80 13.79 9.95 -3.80
C GLN A 80 14.12 10.19 -5.28
N ILE A 81 13.52 9.41 -6.19
CA ILE A 81 13.79 9.48 -7.63
C ILE A 81 13.12 10.69 -8.27
N LEU A 82 11.85 10.94 -7.98
CA LEU A 82 11.04 11.97 -8.63
C LEU A 82 11.08 13.32 -7.90
N GLY A 83 11.49 13.35 -6.63
CA GLY A 83 11.66 14.56 -5.86
C GLY A 83 10.43 15.48 -5.88
N GLY A 84 10.60 16.72 -6.30
CA GLY A 84 9.53 17.73 -6.33
C GLY A 84 8.33 17.44 -7.23
N HIS A 85 8.38 16.41 -8.08
CA HIS A 85 7.21 15.93 -8.83
C HIS A 85 6.23 15.14 -7.96
N VAL A 86 6.66 14.60 -6.82
CA VAL A 86 5.76 13.98 -5.84
C VAL A 86 5.17 15.05 -4.95
N LYS A 87 3.91 15.40 -5.14
CA LYS A 87 3.22 16.48 -4.41
C LYS A 87 2.74 16.08 -3.03
N GLY A 88 2.56 14.81 -2.81
CA GLY A 88 2.20 14.24 -1.51
C GLY A 88 2.03 12.74 -1.58
N VAL A 89 1.98 12.12 -0.41
CA VAL A 89 1.91 10.67 -0.27
C VAL A 89 0.89 10.27 0.80
N VAL A 90 0.12 9.23 0.51
CA VAL A 90 -0.64 8.49 1.53
C VAL A 90 -0.04 7.09 1.66
N PHE A 91 0.43 6.75 2.86
CA PHE A 91 0.75 5.38 3.23
C PHE A 91 -0.48 4.71 3.86
N LEU A 92 -0.92 3.60 3.29
CA LEU A 92 -2.11 2.89 3.68
C LEU A 92 -1.72 1.55 4.32
N ALA A 93 -1.77 1.45 5.66
CA ALA A 93 -1.34 0.28 6.43
C ALA A 93 0.04 -0.25 5.99
N SER A 94 1.02 0.64 5.81
CA SER A 94 2.23 0.39 5.05
C SER A 94 3.52 0.54 5.86
N PHE A 95 4.68 0.28 5.24
CA PHE A 95 5.99 0.33 5.88
C PHE A 95 7.10 0.66 4.88
N ILE A 96 8.20 1.27 5.34
CA ILE A 96 9.39 1.59 4.53
C ILE A 96 10.63 0.81 4.96
N SER A 97 10.55 0.14 6.10
CA SER A 97 11.56 -0.77 6.62
C SER A 97 10.91 -2.09 7.02
N ARG A 98 11.70 -3.15 7.22
CA ARG A 98 11.16 -4.46 7.57
C ARG A 98 10.30 -4.38 8.84
N PRO A 99 9.00 -4.61 8.77
CA PRO A 99 8.14 -4.66 9.94
C PRO A 99 8.34 -6.01 10.65
N SER A 100 8.55 -6.01 11.96
CA SER A 100 8.84 -7.25 12.72
C SER A 100 7.74 -8.31 12.57
N ALA A 101 6.48 -7.90 12.53
CA ALA A 101 5.36 -8.81 12.31
C ALA A 101 5.36 -9.40 10.90
N MET A 102 5.57 -8.57 9.87
CA MET A 102 5.62 -9.01 8.47
C MET A 102 6.83 -9.89 8.17
N SER A 103 7.98 -9.69 8.82
CA SER A 103 9.13 -10.56 8.63
C SER A 103 8.87 -11.99 9.11
N ARG A 104 8.10 -12.15 10.18
CA ARG A 104 7.65 -13.47 10.64
C ARG A 104 6.65 -14.11 9.67
N VAL A 105 5.69 -13.32 9.20
CA VAL A 105 4.70 -13.79 8.21
C VAL A 105 5.36 -14.14 6.89
N ALA A 106 6.25 -13.32 6.39
CA ALA A 106 6.97 -13.57 5.14
C ALA A 106 7.82 -14.85 5.20
N SER A 107 8.41 -15.17 6.35
CA SER A 107 9.21 -16.37 6.54
C SER A 107 8.41 -17.64 6.81
N ILE A 108 7.17 -17.51 7.31
CA ILE A 108 6.36 -18.66 7.79
C ILE A 108 5.18 -18.92 6.84
N MET A 109 4.79 -17.97 5.98
CA MET A 109 3.58 -18.11 5.18
C MET A 109 3.68 -19.27 4.19
N PRO A 110 3.10 -20.45 4.51
CA PRO A 110 3.04 -21.53 3.56
C PRO A 110 2.16 -21.08 2.39
N LEU A 111 2.62 -21.28 1.16
CA LEU A 111 1.80 -21.00 -0.03
C LEU A 111 0.45 -21.75 -0.03
N GLY A 112 0.29 -22.76 0.83
CA GLY A 112 -0.98 -23.44 1.09
C GLY A 112 -2.06 -22.58 1.74
N LEU A 113 -1.68 -21.52 2.48
CA LEU A 113 -2.65 -20.54 3.04
C LEU A 113 -3.26 -19.64 1.94
N LEU A 114 -2.68 -19.64 0.75
CA LEU A 114 -3.25 -18.95 -0.41
C LEU A 114 -4.44 -19.69 -1.03
N LYS A 115 -4.71 -20.92 -0.60
CA LYS A 115 -5.89 -21.67 -1.03
C LYS A 115 -7.07 -21.35 -0.11
N PRO A 116 -8.23 -20.90 -0.65
CA PRO A 116 -9.39 -20.60 0.15
C PRO A 116 -9.99 -21.89 0.75
N ASN A 117 -9.88 -22.03 2.04
CA ASN A 117 -10.59 -23.03 2.84
C ASN A 117 -11.23 -22.36 4.07
N ARG A 118 -12.04 -23.08 4.84
CA ARG A 118 -12.74 -22.48 5.99
C ARG A 118 -11.77 -21.88 7.01
N LEU A 119 -10.66 -22.54 7.29
CA LEU A 119 -9.68 -22.09 8.27
C LEU A 119 -8.92 -20.87 7.75
N SER A 120 -8.41 -20.89 6.51
CA SER A 120 -7.67 -19.76 5.93
C SER A 120 -8.56 -18.51 5.79
N ARG A 121 -9.85 -18.68 5.44
CA ARG A 121 -10.83 -17.59 5.42
C ARG A 121 -11.04 -16.98 6.80
N PHE A 122 -11.24 -17.83 7.82
CA PHE A 122 -11.40 -17.38 9.19
C PHE A 122 -10.15 -16.67 9.71
N MET A 123 -8.96 -17.23 9.47
CA MET A 123 -7.68 -16.61 9.87
C MET A 123 -7.47 -15.26 9.19
N LEU A 124 -7.76 -15.15 7.89
CA LEU A 124 -7.65 -13.88 7.18
C LEU A 124 -8.68 -12.86 7.71
N TYR A 125 -9.91 -13.27 7.98
CA TYR A 125 -10.95 -12.42 8.55
C TYR A 125 -10.57 -11.91 9.94
N LEU A 126 -10.00 -12.80 10.77
CA LEU A 126 -9.54 -12.44 12.11
C LEU A 126 -8.30 -11.53 12.08
N PHE A 127 -7.24 -11.94 11.39
CA PHE A 127 -5.94 -11.25 11.46
C PHE A 127 -5.78 -10.14 10.43
N GLY A 128 -6.37 -10.26 9.27
CA GLY A 128 -6.28 -9.27 8.20
C GLY A 128 -7.31 -8.16 8.33
N PHE A 129 -8.52 -8.51 8.71
CA PHE A 129 -9.66 -7.58 8.79
C PHE A 129 -10.02 -7.18 10.23
N ASN A 130 -9.48 -7.87 11.24
CA ASN A 130 -9.90 -7.71 12.65
C ASN A 130 -11.41 -7.87 12.81
N MET A 131 -12.00 -8.81 12.09
CA MET A 131 -13.45 -9.08 12.01
C MET A 131 -14.29 -7.86 11.57
N ALA A 132 -13.67 -6.86 10.93
CA ALA A 132 -14.37 -5.69 10.39
C ALA A 132 -14.94 -6.00 8.99
N GLY A 133 -16.12 -5.45 8.70
CA GLY A 133 -16.88 -5.83 7.51
C GLY A 133 -17.54 -7.21 7.68
N GLY A 134 -18.29 -7.68 6.73
CA GLY A 134 -18.83 -9.05 6.77
C GLY A 134 -17.78 -10.10 6.37
N PRO A 135 -18.03 -11.41 6.58
CA PRO A 135 -17.11 -12.48 6.21
C PRO A 135 -16.76 -12.52 4.71
N GLU A 136 -17.56 -11.88 3.87
CA GLU A 136 -17.39 -11.76 2.43
C GLU A 136 -16.19 -10.88 2.03
N VAL A 137 -15.70 -9.99 2.92
CA VAL A 137 -14.57 -9.11 2.63
C VAL A 137 -13.26 -9.86 2.33
N VAL A 138 -13.17 -11.12 2.75
CA VAL A 138 -11.98 -11.95 2.49
C VAL A 138 -11.92 -12.50 1.06
N ALA A 139 -13.05 -12.59 0.36
CA ALA A 139 -13.11 -13.21 -0.97
C ALA A 139 -12.25 -12.47 -2.01
N PRO A 140 -12.27 -11.12 -2.11
CA PRO A 140 -11.40 -10.38 -3.01
C PRO A 140 -9.91 -10.62 -2.77
N VAL A 141 -9.49 -10.80 -1.50
CA VAL A 141 -8.08 -11.06 -1.16
C VAL A 141 -7.65 -12.43 -1.71
N PHE A 142 -8.46 -13.47 -1.53
CA PHE A 142 -8.16 -14.78 -2.12
C PHE A 142 -8.17 -14.73 -3.65
N GLN A 143 -9.11 -14.00 -4.25
CA GLN A 143 -9.18 -13.81 -5.69
C GLN A 143 -7.91 -13.13 -6.23
N SER A 144 -7.46 -12.04 -5.60
CA SER A 144 -6.24 -11.35 -6.00
C SER A 144 -5.00 -12.24 -5.88
N LEU A 145 -4.88 -12.98 -4.77
CA LEU A 145 -3.76 -13.90 -4.55
C LEU A 145 -3.77 -15.09 -5.53
N GLN A 146 -4.94 -15.57 -5.96
CA GLN A 146 -5.05 -16.62 -6.98
C GLN A 146 -4.63 -16.13 -8.38
N LYS A 147 -4.90 -14.87 -8.69
CA LYS A 147 -4.49 -14.23 -9.97
C LYS A 147 -3.01 -13.86 -9.98
N THR A 148 -2.39 -13.69 -8.81
CA THR A 148 -0.99 -13.30 -8.70
C THR A 148 -0.06 -14.42 -9.17
N ASP A 149 0.94 -14.08 -9.99
CA ASP A 149 2.05 -14.98 -10.31
C ASP A 149 2.79 -15.40 -9.03
N LYS A 150 2.85 -16.70 -8.77
CA LYS A 150 3.46 -17.26 -7.56
C LYS A 150 4.95 -16.96 -7.45
N ARG A 151 5.66 -16.85 -8.57
CA ARG A 151 7.08 -16.46 -8.59
C ARG A 151 7.23 -15.02 -8.14
N LYS A 152 6.44 -14.09 -8.72
CA LYS A 152 6.44 -12.68 -8.33
C LYS A 152 6.03 -12.49 -6.86
N LEU A 153 5.05 -13.26 -6.38
CA LEU A 153 4.65 -13.24 -4.97
C LEU A 153 5.79 -13.66 -4.04
N LYS A 154 6.49 -14.75 -4.36
CA LYS A 154 7.68 -15.19 -3.58
C LYS A 154 8.79 -14.15 -3.56
N LEU A 155 9.03 -13.47 -4.69
CA LEU A 155 10.02 -12.40 -4.77
C LEU A 155 9.63 -11.21 -3.91
N ARG A 156 8.35 -10.80 -3.90
CA ARG A 156 7.86 -9.73 -3.02
C ARG A 156 7.99 -10.10 -1.54
N LEU A 157 7.69 -11.34 -1.16
CA LEU A 157 7.91 -11.84 0.22
C LEU A 157 9.39 -11.81 0.59
N SER A 158 10.28 -12.20 -0.34
CA SER A 158 11.73 -12.10 -0.15
C SER A 158 12.19 -10.65 0.01
N ASN A 159 11.65 -9.73 -0.77
CA ASN A 159 11.94 -8.30 -0.64
C ASN A 159 11.59 -7.78 0.76
N ILE A 160 10.45 -8.17 1.33
CA ILE A 160 10.08 -7.79 2.70
C ILE A 160 11.08 -8.35 3.72
N ALA A 161 11.46 -9.62 3.59
CA ALA A 161 12.34 -10.29 4.53
C ALA A 161 13.74 -9.64 4.58
N HIS A 162 14.22 -9.12 3.46
CA HIS A 162 15.56 -8.50 3.34
C HIS A 162 15.52 -6.96 3.30
N LEU A 163 14.38 -6.36 3.65
CA LEU A 163 14.20 -4.91 3.57
C LEU A 163 15.06 -4.17 4.61
N ALA A 164 16.04 -3.42 4.12
CA ALA A 164 16.89 -2.56 4.94
C ALA A 164 16.17 -1.26 5.33
N LYS A 165 16.62 -0.62 6.40
CA LYS A 165 16.17 0.72 6.79
C LYS A 165 16.66 1.74 5.77
N PRO A 166 15.79 2.65 5.29
CA PRO A 166 16.22 3.77 4.47
C PRO A 166 16.98 4.82 5.29
N THR A 167 17.73 5.69 4.62
CA THR A 167 18.58 6.72 5.24
C THR A 167 18.11 8.13 4.95
N GLU A 168 17.54 8.37 3.78
CA GLU A 168 17.09 9.68 3.35
C GLU A 168 15.67 9.99 3.81
N LYS A 169 15.35 11.25 4.03
CA LYS A 169 14.02 11.70 4.44
C LYS A 169 13.08 11.83 3.24
N ILE A 170 11.78 11.79 3.54
CA ILE A 170 10.71 12.15 2.61
C ILE A 170 10.36 13.62 2.88
N ASP A 171 10.52 14.48 1.88
CA ASP A 171 10.32 15.91 2.02
C ASP A 171 8.92 16.40 1.63
N CYS A 172 8.18 15.64 0.81
CA CYS A 172 6.79 15.96 0.49
C CYS A 172 5.85 15.69 1.68
N PRO A 173 4.64 16.29 1.70
CA PRO A 173 3.62 15.98 2.70
C PRO A 173 3.25 14.50 2.73
N VAL A 174 3.22 13.91 3.92
CA VAL A 174 2.90 12.50 4.14
C VAL A 174 1.71 12.37 5.07
N THR A 175 0.69 11.62 4.62
CA THR A 175 -0.43 11.18 5.47
C THR A 175 -0.36 9.67 5.64
N TYR A 176 -0.46 9.19 6.86
CA TYR A 176 -0.51 7.75 7.16
C TYR A 176 -1.91 7.34 7.59
N ILE A 177 -2.57 6.47 6.82
CA ILE A 177 -3.81 5.82 7.23
C ILE A 177 -3.46 4.61 8.07
N ARG A 178 -3.71 4.73 9.38
CA ARG A 178 -3.45 3.67 10.34
C ARG A 178 -4.74 2.94 10.69
N PRO A 179 -4.83 1.64 10.42
CA PRO A 179 -5.89 0.81 10.96
C PRO A 179 -5.85 0.82 12.50
N SER A 180 -7.02 0.80 13.13
CA SER A 180 -7.12 0.78 14.59
C SER A 180 -6.44 -0.45 15.19
N THR A 181 -6.49 -1.57 14.47
CA THR A 181 -5.88 -2.85 14.86
C THR A 181 -5.18 -3.46 13.66
N ASP A 182 -3.91 -3.10 13.47
CA ASP A 182 -3.07 -3.71 12.43
C ASP A 182 -2.11 -4.70 13.09
N LEU A 183 -2.34 -5.99 12.85
CA LEU A 183 -1.52 -7.08 13.39
C LEU A 183 -0.33 -7.42 12.48
N LEU A 184 -0.30 -6.91 11.26
CA LEU A 184 0.76 -7.15 10.29
C LEU A 184 1.83 -6.05 10.30
N VAL A 185 1.41 -4.79 10.47
CA VAL A 185 2.31 -3.64 10.56
C VAL A 185 2.24 -3.01 11.95
N GLY A 186 3.25 -3.27 12.75
CA GLY A 186 3.32 -2.79 14.13
C GLY A 186 3.53 -1.28 14.25
N ILE A 187 3.16 -0.72 15.40
CA ILE A 187 3.31 0.73 15.68
C ILE A 187 4.75 1.23 15.54
N ASN A 188 5.75 0.40 15.79
CA ASN A 188 7.15 0.80 15.66
C ASN A 188 7.54 1.07 14.20
N SER A 189 6.97 0.34 13.23
CA SER A 189 7.17 0.63 11.81
C SER A 189 6.58 1.98 11.43
N VAL A 190 5.41 2.33 11.97
CA VAL A 190 4.77 3.64 11.76
C VAL A 190 5.58 4.77 12.39
N LYS A 191 6.06 4.58 13.62
CA LYS A 191 6.93 5.56 14.29
C LYS A 191 8.23 5.79 13.53
N TYR A 192 8.82 4.71 13.01
CA TYR A 192 10.02 4.82 12.19
C TYR A 192 9.74 5.58 10.88
N LEU A 193 8.66 5.25 10.17
CA LEU A 193 8.25 5.99 8.97
C LEU A 193 8.04 7.47 9.30
N ALA A 194 7.33 7.79 10.37
CA ALA A 194 7.12 9.18 10.81
C ALA A 194 8.43 9.93 11.05
N SER A 195 9.44 9.27 11.63
CA SER A 195 10.76 9.87 11.87
C SER A 195 11.55 10.17 10.57
N MET A 196 11.15 9.53 9.48
CA MET A 196 11.75 9.71 8.14
C MET A 196 11.04 10.76 7.30
N CYS A 197 9.98 11.41 7.80
CA CYS A 197 9.20 12.41 7.07
C CYS A 197 9.43 13.79 7.64
N SER A 198 9.61 14.79 6.77
CA SER A 198 9.71 16.21 7.17
C SER A 198 8.34 16.79 7.56
N ASN A 199 7.27 16.34 6.91
CA ASN A 199 5.88 16.71 7.21
C ASN A 199 5.02 15.44 7.26
N PHE A 200 4.57 15.06 8.47
CA PHE A 200 3.85 13.81 8.72
C PHE A 200 2.55 14.05 9.46
N SER A 201 1.47 13.51 8.92
CA SER A 201 0.16 13.43 9.56
C SER A 201 -0.33 11.98 9.65
N ARG A 202 -1.25 11.71 10.57
CA ARG A 202 -1.79 10.36 10.77
C ARG A 202 -3.30 10.41 10.97
N ALA A 203 -4.01 9.64 10.14
CA ALA A 203 -5.43 9.37 10.30
C ALA A 203 -5.63 7.95 10.84
N LYS A 204 -6.30 7.81 12.00
CA LYS A 204 -6.69 6.50 12.52
C LYS A 204 -8.05 6.12 11.95
N VAL A 205 -8.12 4.94 11.33
CA VAL A 205 -9.34 4.41 10.71
C VAL A 205 -9.70 3.08 11.35
N ASN A 206 -10.97 2.86 11.64
CA ASN A 206 -11.42 1.65 12.29
C ASN A 206 -11.34 0.44 11.34
N GLY A 207 -10.70 -0.64 11.77
CA GLY A 207 -10.53 -1.87 11.00
C GLY A 207 -9.15 -2.51 11.16
N GLY A 208 -8.91 -3.57 10.38
CA GLY A 208 -7.65 -4.32 10.31
C GLY A 208 -6.74 -3.87 9.18
N HIS A 209 -5.74 -4.70 8.86
CA HIS A 209 -4.71 -4.37 7.85
C HIS A 209 -5.29 -4.04 6.47
N PHE A 210 -6.30 -4.79 6.01
CA PHE A 210 -7.00 -4.54 4.74
C PHE A 210 -8.02 -3.40 4.87
N ILE A 211 -7.54 -2.22 5.26
CA ILE A 211 -8.40 -1.09 5.63
C ILE A 211 -9.09 -0.46 4.42
N ALA A 212 -8.47 -0.44 3.25
CA ALA A 212 -9.08 0.06 2.02
C ALA A 212 -10.29 -0.77 1.59
N GLN A 213 -10.28 -2.06 1.89
CA GLN A 213 -11.34 -3.00 1.56
C GLN A 213 -12.46 -3.00 2.59
N SER A 214 -12.13 -2.83 3.87
CA SER A 214 -13.11 -2.86 4.98
C SER A 214 -13.71 -1.50 5.31
N ASN A 215 -13.02 -0.40 4.98
CA ASN A 215 -13.48 0.97 5.25
C ASN A 215 -13.12 1.94 4.11
N PRO A 216 -13.55 1.66 2.87
CA PRO A 216 -13.16 2.42 1.67
C PRO A 216 -13.61 3.88 1.73
N VAL A 217 -14.82 4.17 2.23
CA VAL A 217 -15.37 5.53 2.34
C VAL A 217 -14.46 6.45 3.14
N VAL A 218 -14.03 6.01 4.32
CA VAL A 218 -13.18 6.83 5.19
C VAL A 218 -11.77 6.95 4.59
N CYS A 219 -11.24 5.88 4.00
CA CYS A 219 -9.96 5.93 3.31
C CYS A 219 -9.98 6.91 2.13
N ALA A 220 -11.00 6.86 1.28
CA ALA A 220 -11.18 7.80 0.16
C ALA A 220 -11.25 9.25 0.65
N LYS A 221 -12.02 9.52 1.72
CA LYS A 221 -12.10 10.86 2.31
C LYS A 221 -10.74 11.37 2.79
N VAL A 222 -9.94 10.53 3.45
CA VAL A 222 -8.60 10.90 3.91
C VAL A 222 -7.68 11.19 2.73
N ILE A 223 -7.71 10.33 1.69
CA ILE A 223 -6.91 10.52 0.47
C ILE A 223 -7.28 11.82 -0.22
N CYS A 224 -8.58 12.08 -0.48
CA CYS A 224 -9.05 13.30 -1.13
C CYS A 224 -8.68 14.57 -0.34
N ASN A 225 -8.77 14.53 0.99
CA ASN A 225 -8.33 15.64 1.83
C ASN A 225 -6.83 15.88 1.71
N ALA A 226 -6.01 14.83 1.69
CA ALA A 226 -4.56 14.94 1.56
C ALA A 226 -4.12 15.49 0.19
N VAL A 227 -4.87 15.16 -0.88
CA VAL A 227 -4.62 15.67 -2.24
C VAL A 227 -4.94 17.18 -2.34
N ASN A 228 -5.91 17.67 -1.57
CA ASN A 228 -6.36 19.07 -1.61
C ASN A 228 -5.62 19.99 -0.62
N MET A 229 -4.66 19.48 0.14
CA MET A 229 -3.82 20.26 1.06
C MET A 229 -2.62 20.89 0.35
#